data_9951f4615d8e509c5d46ef552e3d29ca
#
_entry.id   9951f4615d8e509c5d46ef552e3d29ca
#
_cell.length_a   1.000
_cell.length_b   1.000
_cell.length_c   1.000
_cell.angle_alpha   90.00
_cell.angle_beta   90.00
_cell.angle_gamma   90.00
#
_symmetry.space_group_name_H-M   'P 1'
#
loop_
_entity.id
_entity.type
_entity.pdbx_description
1 polymer ?
#
loop_
_entity_poly.entity_id
_entity_poly.type
_entity_poly.pdbx_seq_one_letter_code
_entity_poly.pdbx_strand_id
1 'polypeptide(L)'
;MAILITLNVSDMLVTGLVYKNVISFDYFRFLIPGIVVVGLFSAATDTGRRIWLALRDGVVQYYMTLPVRTSGLVVANIISGGLGGIVYSGILLIIASVVFPPQGILNAILILPFLFVLSTGIAGIAAFLASISRRGEMYWVYAQALQVSLVTISTVFYPATTIAQYLPGPIATIAQYNPLSLAAGVLRSSAFGGNPIDTNALATLLATSLPLAAMGAVAYWIILRTIRIKGKP
;
A
#
# COMPACT_ATOMS: atom_id res chain seq x y z
N MET A 1 -5.91 -1.63 -14.72
CA MET A 1 -6.82 -1.32 -13.60
C MET A 1 -7.93 -2.36 -13.47
N ALA A 2 -8.78 -2.57 -14.50
CA ALA A 2 -9.88 -3.56 -14.45
C ALA A 2 -9.42 -4.98 -14.06
N ILE A 3 -8.37 -5.52 -14.67
CA ILE A 3 -7.83 -6.86 -14.37
C ILE A 3 -7.44 -7.01 -12.90
N LEU A 4 -6.75 -6.00 -12.32
CA LEU A 4 -6.36 -6.04 -10.91
C LEU A 4 -7.58 -6.00 -9.98
N ILE A 5 -8.60 -5.21 -10.31
CA ILE A 5 -9.86 -5.19 -9.56
C ILE A 5 -10.51 -6.57 -9.61
N THR A 6 -10.62 -7.16 -10.80
CA THR A 6 -11.21 -8.50 -10.98
C THR A 6 -10.45 -9.55 -10.17
N LEU A 7 -9.11 -9.55 -10.19
CA LEU A 7 -8.30 -10.48 -9.40
C LEU A 7 -8.55 -10.32 -7.90
N ASN A 8 -8.49 -9.09 -7.37
CA ASN A 8 -8.72 -8.86 -5.94
C ASN A 8 -10.17 -9.21 -5.51
N VAL A 9 -11.16 -8.93 -6.36
CA VAL A 9 -12.55 -9.33 -6.09
C VAL A 9 -12.70 -10.85 -6.15
N SER A 10 -12.07 -11.52 -7.11
CA SER A 10 -12.04 -12.98 -7.19
C SER A 10 -11.38 -13.60 -5.95
N ASP A 11 -10.23 -13.08 -5.53
CA ASP A 11 -9.56 -13.53 -4.30
C ASP A 11 -10.46 -13.33 -3.08
N MET A 12 -11.13 -12.19 -2.98
CA MET A 12 -12.08 -11.92 -1.91
C MET A 12 -13.21 -12.96 -1.87
N LEU A 13 -13.83 -13.22 -3.01
CA LEU A 13 -14.97 -14.14 -3.10
C LEU A 13 -14.52 -15.59 -2.91
N VAL A 14 -13.51 -16.03 -3.66
CA VAL A 14 -13.06 -17.44 -3.62
C VAL A 14 -12.47 -17.76 -2.25
N THR A 15 -11.52 -16.98 -1.76
CA THR A 15 -10.89 -17.21 -0.46
C THR A 15 -11.90 -17.09 0.66
N GLY A 16 -12.76 -16.06 0.63
CA GLY A 16 -13.78 -15.86 1.64
C GLY A 16 -14.80 -17.00 1.69
N LEU A 17 -15.28 -17.47 0.54
CA LEU A 17 -16.27 -18.57 0.47
C LEU A 17 -15.66 -19.93 0.85
N VAL A 18 -14.43 -20.21 0.41
CA VAL A 18 -13.74 -21.46 0.76
C VAL A 18 -13.49 -21.55 2.26
N TYR A 19 -12.98 -20.49 2.87
CA TYR A 19 -12.65 -20.52 4.28
C TYR A 19 -13.85 -20.32 5.22
N LYS A 20 -15.00 -19.87 4.72
CA LYS A 20 -16.22 -19.72 5.53
C LYS A 20 -16.62 -21.00 6.26
N ASN A 21 -16.40 -22.17 5.66
CA ASN A 21 -16.77 -23.46 6.23
C ASN A 21 -15.62 -24.18 6.95
N VAL A 22 -14.40 -23.64 6.89
CA VAL A 22 -13.19 -24.26 7.45
C VAL A 22 -12.79 -23.59 8.76
N ILE A 23 -13.12 -22.32 8.93
CA ILE A 23 -12.69 -21.50 10.06
C ILE A 23 -13.88 -21.22 10.97
N SER A 24 -13.66 -21.32 12.29
CA SER A 24 -14.70 -21.18 13.33
C SER A 24 -15.26 -19.78 13.54
N PHE A 25 -14.68 -18.74 12.90
CA PHE A 25 -15.19 -17.37 12.94
C PHE A 25 -15.52 -16.87 11.53
N ASP A 26 -16.24 -15.75 11.43
CA ASP A 26 -16.60 -15.14 10.14
C ASP A 26 -15.34 -14.59 9.44
N TYR A 27 -14.56 -15.51 8.84
CA TYR A 27 -13.33 -15.19 8.13
C TYR A 27 -13.57 -14.24 6.95
N PHE A 28 -14.74 -14.34 6.32
CA PHE A 28 -15.07 -13.50 5.19
C PHE A 28 -15.12 -12.01 5.61
N ARG A 29 -15.82 -11.73 6.73
CA ARG A 29 -15.90 -10.39 7.30
C ARG A 29 -14.54 -9.89 7.78
N PHE A 30 -13.69 -10.79 8.28
CA PHE A 30 -12.31 -10.48 8.66
C PHE A 30 -11.44 -10.11 7.47
N LEU A 31 -11.59 -10.81 6.34
CA LEU A 31 -10.73 -10.71 5.16
C LEU A 31 -10.97 -9.43 4.36
N ILE A 32 -12.22 -8.97 4.25
CA ILE A 32 -12.63 -7.82 3.42
C ILE A 32 -11.77 -6.57 3.63
N PRO A 33 -11.61 -6.04 4.86
CA PRO A 33 -10.77 -4.85 5.07
C PRO A 33 -9.32 -5.09 4.71
N GLY A 34 -8.85 -6.32 4.89
CA GLY A 34 -7.50 -6.73 4.49
C GLY A 34 -7.30 -6.62 2.98
N ILE A 35 -8.22 -7.11 2.18
CA ILE A 35 -8.14 -7.04 0.71
C ILE A 35 -8.20 -5.60 0.21
N VAL A 36 -8.98 -4.72 0.84
CA VAL A 36 -8.99 -3.29 0.52
C VAL A 36 -7.60 -2.67 0.70
N VAL A 37 -6.91 -3.03 1.79
CA VAL A 37 -5.56 -2.54 2.08
C VAL A 37 -4.51 -3.16 1.15
N VAL A 38 -4.63 -4.44 0.78
CA VAL A 38 -3.76 -5.08 -0.23
C VAL A 38 -3.96 -4.45 -1.60
N GLY A 39 -5.19 -4.12 -1.96
CA GLY A 39 -5.49 -3.40 -3.20
C GLY A 39 -4.83 -2.02 -3.24
N LEU A 40 -4.91 -1.27 -2.12
CA LEU A 40 -4.20 -0.01 -1.95
C LEU A 40 -2.69 -0.19 -2.14
N PHE A 41 -2.09 -1.19 -1.48
CA PHE A 41 -0.68 -1.53 -1.61
C PHE A 41 -0.29 -1.81 -3.06
N SER A 42 -1.04 -2.65 -3.75
CA SER A 42 -0.76 -3.05 -5.15
C SER A 42 -0.80 -1.85 -6.10
N ALA A 43 -1.81 -0.98 -5.96
CA ALA A 43 -1.95 0.21 -6.80
C ALA A 43 -0.87 1.27 -6.51
N ALA A 44 -0.51 1.47 -5.23
CA ALA A 44 0.55 2.40 -4.85
C ALA A 44 1.93 1.92 -5.32
N THR A 45 2.20 0.62 -5.24
CA THR A 45 3.47 0.00 -5.69
C THR A 45 3.64 0.11 -7.22
N ASP A 46 2.56 0.14 -8.02
CA ASP A 46 2.63 0.36 -9.46
C ASP A 46 3.31 1.69 -9.84
N THR A 47 3.32 2.66 -8.94
CA THR A 47 4.07 3.92 -9.15
C THR A 47 5.56 3.68 -9.31
N GLY A 48 6.16 2.81 -8.52
CA GLY A 48 7.57 2.45 -8.68
C GLY A 48 7.85 1.81 -10.03
N ARG A 49 6.97 0.93 -10.51
CA ARG A 49 7.08 0.35 -11.86
C ARG A 49 7.07 1.44 -12.94
N ARG A 50 6.16 2.40 -12.84
CA ARG A 50 6.09 3.53 -13.79
C ARG A 50 7.34 4.39 -13.76
N ILE A 51 7.85 4.70 -12.57
CA ILE A 51 9.10 5.46 -12.39
C ILE A 51 10.28 4.68 -12.98
N TRP A 52 10.37 3.39 -12.68
CA TRP A 52 11.43 2.54 -13.20
C TRP A 52 11.42 2.46 -14.73
N LEU A 53 10.25 2.27 -15.37
CA LEU A 53 10.09 2.31 -16.81
C LEU A 53 10.51 3.66 -17.38
N ALA A 54 10.08 4.76 -16.78
CA ALA A 54 10.43 6.10 -17.24
C ALA A 54 11.95 6.39 -17.15
N LEU A 55 12.62 5.84 -16.14
CA LEU A 55 14.09 5.91 -16.02
C LEU A 55 14.80 5.06 -17.09
N ARG A 56 14.32 3.83 -17.32
CA ARG A 56 14.90 2.90 -18.30
C ARG A 56 14.71 3.39 -19.73
N ASP A 57 13.54 3.86 -20.06
CA ASP A 57 13.15 4.22 -21.44
C ASP A 57 13.56 5.65 -21.82
N GLY A 58 14.27 6.36 -20.96
CA GLY A 58 14.77 7.70 -21.24
C GLY A 58 13.72 8.83 -21.12
N VAL A 59 12.50 8.52 -20.71
CA VAL A 59 11.42 9.51 -20.54
C VAL A 59 11.77 10.57 -19.50
N VAL A 60 12.49 10.17 -18.46
CA VAL A 60 12.96 11.11 -17.43
C VAL A 60 13.94 12.12 -18.00
N GLN A 61 14.84 11.72 -18.90
CA GLN A 61 15.79 12.63 -19.57
C GLN A 61 15.01 13.69 -20.37
N TYR A 62 13.97 13.27 -21.09
CA TYR A 62 13.10 14.21 -21.81
C TYR A 62 12.43 15.20 -20.84
N TYR A 63 11.90 14.75 -19.70
CA TYR A 63 11.33 15.68 -18.71
C TYR A 63 12.35 16.67 -18.15
N MET A 64 13.64 16.29 -18.09
CA MET A 64 14.69 17.20 -17.60
C MET A 64 15.04 18.30 -18.61
N THR A 65 14.67 18.18 -19.89
CA THR A 65 14.83 19.26 -20.89
C THR A 65 13.74 20.31 -20.79
N LEU A 66 12.61 19.97 -20.13
CA LEU A 66 11.51 20.91 -19.91
C LEU A 66 11.80 21.83 -18.71
N PRO A 67 11.19 23.03 -18.64
CA PRO A 67 11.37 23.97 -17.53
C PRO A 67 10.59 23.51 -16.26
N VAL A 68 10.79 22.24 -15.85
CA VAL A 68 10.12 21.64 -14.70
C VAL A 68 11.10 21.56 -13.53
N ARG A 69 10.62 21.88 -12.32
CA ARG A 69 11.39 21.68 -11.08
C ARG A 69 11.47 20.21 -10.73
N THR A 70 12.68 19.72 -10.47
CA THR A 70 12.92 18.32 -10.07
C THR A 70 12.09 17.90 -8.84
N SER A 71 11.97 18.78 -7.84
CA SER A 71 11.15 18.53 -6.66
C SER A 71 9.67 18.38 -6.99
N GLY A 72 9.15 19.18 -7.94
CA GLY A 72 7.78 19.07 -8.42
C GLY A 72 7.49 17.72 -9.05
N LEU A 73 8.44 17.19 -9.83
CA LEU A 73 8.31 15.88 -10.46
C LEU A 73 8.26 14.74 -9.43
N VAL A 74 9.11 14.83 -8.39
CA VAL A 74 9.13 13.86 -7.28
C VAL A 74 7.79 13.84 -6.56
N VAL A 75 7.33 15.02 -6.13
CA VAL A 75 6.07 15.17 -5.38
C VAL A 75 4.89 14.69 -6.22
N ALA A 76 4.84 15.09 -7.51
CA ALA A 76 3.78 14.69 -8.42
C ALA A 76 3.67 13.16 -8.57
N ASN A 77 4.81 12.47 -8.73
CA ASN A 77 4.82 11.01 -8.87
C ASN A 77 4.35 10.31 -7.58
N ILE A 78 4.82 10.74 -6.41
CA ILE A 78 4.46 10.12 -5.13
C ILE A 78 3.00 10.39 -4.79
N ILE A 79 2.52 11.63 -4.96
CA ILE A 79 1.11 11.97 -4.73
C ILE A 79 0.21 11.24 -5.73
N SER A 80 0.61 11.16 -7.01
CA SER A 80 -0.13 10.38 -8.02
C SER A 80 -0.26 8.91 -7.62
N GLY A 81 0.81 8.33 -7.03
CA GLY A 81 0.77 6.97 -6.47
C GLY A 81 -0.19 6.86 -5.29
N GLY A 82 -0.14 7.83 -4.39
CA GLY A 82 -1.06 7.92 -3.26
C GLY A 82 -2.52 7.99 -3.71
N LEU A 83 -2.84 8.86 -4.65
CA LEU A 83 -4.17 8.98 -5.24
C LEU A 83 -4.61 7.70 -5.97
N GLY A 84 -3.70 7.08 -6.73
CA GLY A 84 -3.98 5.81 -7.39
C GLY A 84 -4.38 4.71 -6.40
N GLY A 85 -3.68 4.61 -5.27
CA GLY A 85 -4.01 3.66 -4.21
C GLY A 85 -5.36 3.94 -3.56
N ILE A 86 -5.68 5.21 -3.27
CA ILE A 86 -6.98 5.58 -2.70
C ILE A 86 -8.13 5.32 -3.66
N VAL A 87 -8.00 5.71 -4.93
CA VAL A 87 -9.04 5.45 -5.93
C VAL A 87 -9.30 3.95 -6.06
N TYR A 88 -8.23 3.15 -6.10
CA TYR A 88 -8.36 1.71 -6.22
C TYR A 88 -8.98 1.07 -4.97
N SER A 89 -8.48 1.41 -3.77
CA SER A 89 -9.03 0.89 -2.51
C SER A 89 -10.44 1.39 -2.24
N GLY A 90 -10.77 2.61 -2.68
CA GLY A 90 -12.11 3.16 -2.60
C GLY A 90 -13.13 2.36 -3.43
N ILE A 91 -12.75 1.95 -4.64
CA ILE A 91 -13.59 1.06 -5.47
C ILE A 91 -13.79 -0.29 -4.77
N LEU A 92 -12.73 -0.88 -4.22
CA LEU A 92 -12.84 -2.13 -3.48
C LEU A 92 -13.69 -1.97 -2.20
N LEU A 93 -13.57 -0.84 -1.51
CA LEU A 93 -14.37 -0.55 -0.33
C LEU A 93 -15.86 -0.42 -0.68
N ILE A 94 -16.20 0.22 -1.81
CA ILE A 94 -17.58 0.31 -2.31
C ILE A 94 -18.12 -1.09 -2.62
N ILE A 95 -17.38 -1.91 -3.35
CA ILE A 95 -17.77 -3.29 -3.67
C ILE A 95 -17.96 -4.10 -2.38
N ALA A 96 -17.02 -4.00 -1.46
CA ALA A 96 -17.10 -4.65 -0.16
C ALA A 96 -18.33 -4.21 0.65
N SER A 97 -18.68 -2.93 0.60
CA SER A 97 -19.83 -2.35 1.30
C SER A 97 -21.18 -2.83 0.75
N VAL A 98 -21.24 -3.25 -0.51
CA VAL A 98 -22.44 -3.86 -1.10
C VAL A 98 -22.65 -5.27 -0.52
N VAL A 99 -21.57 -6.02 -0.32
CA VAL A 99 -21.63 -7.40 0.21
C VAL A 99 -21.81 -7.39 1.75
N PHE A 100 -21.09 -6.48 2.42
CA PHE A 100 -21.12 -6.29 3.86
C PHE A 100 -21.27 -4.80 4.18
N PRO A 101 -22.48 -4.33 4.48
CA PRO A 101 -22.71 -2.94 4.85
C PRO A 101 -21.84 -2.54 6.05
N PRO A 102 -21.07 -1.46 5.96
CA PRO A 102 -20.26 -0.97 7.06
C PRO A 102 -21.18 -0.47 8.18
N GLN A 103 -20.86 -0.83 9.43
CA GLN A 103 -21.60 -0.34 10.59
C GLN A 103 -21.23 1.12 10.93
N GLY A 104 -20.03 1.56 10.54
CA GLY A 104 -19.53 2.91 10.75
C GLY A 104 -19.13 3.58 9.43
N ILE A 105 -20.11 3.98 8.60
CA ILE A 105 -19.82 4.61 7.30
C ILE A 105 -19.06 5.94 7.46
N LEU A 106 -19.37 6.72 8.49
CA LEU A 106 -18.65 7.95 8.80
C LEU A 106 -17.20 7.66 9.18
N ASN A 107 -16.96 6.61 9.96
CA ASN A 107 -15.62 6.18 10.32
C ASN A 107 -14.83 5.75 9.08
N ALA A 108 -15.45 5.05 8.13
CA ALA A 108 -14.82 4.67 6.86
C ALA A 108 -14.34 5.91 6.09
N ILE A 109 -15.13 6.97 6.03
CA ILE A 109 -14.77 8.23 5.38
C ILE A 109 -13.64 8.94 6.13
N LEU A 110 -13.70 9.00 7.46
CA LEU A 110 -12.67 9.64 8.29
C LEU A 110 -11.31 8.93 8.24
N ILE A 111 -11.28 7.65 7.90
CA ILE A 111 -10.04 6.87 7.74
C ILE A 111 -9.37 7.15 6.38
N LEU A 112 -10.09 7.59 5.34
CA LEU A 112 -9.53 7.80 4.01
C LEU A 112 -8.27 8.68 3.95
N PRO A 113 -8.18 9.82 4.66
CA PRO A 113 -6.95 10.62 4.69
C PRO A 113 -5.74 9.84 5.20
N PHE A 114 -5.93 8.98 6.19
CA PHE A 114 -4.85 8.15 6.74
C PHE A 114 -4.43 7.04 5.77
N LEU A 115 -5.38 6.45 5.06
CA LEU A 115 -5.09 5.52 3.97
C LEU A 115 -4.35 6.23 2.82
N PHE A 116 -4.65 7.50 2.55
CA PHE A 116 -3.91 8.29 1.57
C PHE A 116 -2.45 8.47 1.99
N VAL A 117 -2.18 8.78 3.26
CA VAL A 117 -0.81 8.87 3.78
C VAL A 117 -0.10 7.51 3.69
N LEU A 118 -0.77 6.41 4.03
CA LEU A 118 -0.23 5.07 3.84
C LEU A 118 0.11 4.82 2.37
N SER A 119 -0.81 5.12 1.46
CA SER A 119 -0.61 4.93 0.02
C SER A 119 0.56 5.76 -0.51
N THR A 120 0.71 7.02 -0.05
CA THR A 120 1.89 7.84 -0.40
C THR A 120 3.17 7.28 0.18
N GLY A 121 3.14 6.68 1.38
CA GLY A 121 4.27 5.98 1.98
C GLY A 121 4.73 4.79 1.13
N ILE A 122 3.78 3.96 0.70
CA ILE A 122 4.06 2.80 -0.18
C ILE A 122 4.56 3.26 -1.55
N ALA A 123 3.96 4.30 -2.14
CA ALA A 123 4.44 4.89 -3.40
C ALA A 123 5.86 5.45 -3.25
N GLY A 124 6.18 6.02 -2.09
CA GLY A 124 7.52 6.50 -1.75
C GLY A 124 8.55 5.37 -1.73
N ILE A 125 8.30 4.30 -0.98
CA ILE A 125 9.25 3.17 -0.95
C ILE A 125 9.36 2.49 -2.32
N ALA A 126 8.28 2.41 -3.10
CA ALA A 126 8.32 1.91 -4.46
C ALA A 126 9.17 2.81 -5.39
N ALA A 127 9.11 4.12 -5.22
CA ALA A 127 9.97 5.08 -5.91
C ALA A 127 11.45 4.94 -5.48
N PHE A 128 11.72 4.68 -4.20
CA PHE A 128 13.05 4.34 -3.72
C PHE A 128 13.60 3.09 -4.43
N LEU A 129 12.84 2.00 -4.44
CA LEU A 129 13.24 0.75 -5.09
C LEU A 129 13.48 0.94 -6.59
N ALA A 130 12.63 1.72 -7.27
CA ALA A 130 12.82 2.09 -8.67
C ALA A 130 14.12 2.85 -8.88
N SER A 131 14.47 3.76 -7.97
CA SER A 131 15.66 4.61 -8.04
C SER A 131 16.96 3.82 -7.90
N ILE A 132 16.98 2.74 -7.12
CA ILE A 132 18.17 1.89 -6.92
C ILE A 132 18.26 0.74 -7.94
N SER A 133 17.21 0.48 -8.69
CA SER A 133 17.12 -0.62 -9.65
C SER A 133 17.83 -0.27 -10.96
N ARG A 134 19.11 -0.60 -11.07
CA ARG A 134 19.92 -0.29 -12.25
C ARG A 134 19.72 -1.26 -13.42
N ARG A 135 19.30 -2.50 -13.17
CA ARG A 135 19.07 -3.55 -14.17
C ARG A 135 17.59 -3.87 -14.31
N GLY A 136 17.16 -4.21 -15.54
CA GLY A 136 15.76 -4.36 -15.88
C GLY A 136 14.92 -5.28 -15.02
N GLU A 137 15.50 -6.32 -14.46
CA GLU A 137 14.77 -7.31 -13.66
C GLU A 137 14.82 -7.04 -12.15
N MET A 138 15.79 -6.25 -11.69
CA MET A 138 16.01 -5.99 -10.25
C MET A 138 14.80 -5.31 -9.58
N TYR A 139 14.10 -4.44 -10.30
CA TYR A 139 12.90 -3.79 -9.75
C TYR A 139 11.84 -4.83 -9.35
N TRP A 140 11.59 -5.83 -10.18
CA TRP A 140 10.60 -6.87 -9.89
C TRP A 140 10.98 -7.71 -8.67
N VAL A 141 12.26 -8.05 -8.53
CA VAL A 141 12.77 -8.77 -7.36
C VAL A 141 12.54 -7.94 -6.08
N TYR A 142 12.86 -6.66 -6.12
CA TYR A 142 12.66 -5.77 -4.98
C TYR A 142 11.16 -5.55 -4.67
N ALA A 143 10.34 -5.39 -5.69
CA ALA A 143 8.88 -5.25 -5.52
C ALA A 143 8.27 -6.50 -4.90
N GLN A 144 8.70 -7.71 -5.32
CA GLN A 144 8.26 -8.96 -4.72
C GLN A 144 8.74 -9.11 -3.28
N ALA A 145 10.00 -8.77 -2.99
CA ALA A 145 10.50 -8.77 -1.61
C ALA A 145 9.71 -7.81 -0.71
N LEU A 146 9.37 -6.62 -1.21
CA LEU A 146 8.52 -5.67 -0.50
C LEU A 146 7.11 -6.25 -0.25
N GLN A 147 6.52 -6.89 -1.25
CA GLN A 147 5.20 -7.51 -1.13
C GLN A 147 5.21 -8.62 -0.07
N VAL A 148 6.18 -9.53 -0.13
CA VAL A 148 6.31 -10.61 0.88
C VAL A 148 6.51 -10.00 2.26
N SER A 149 7.38 -9.01 2.42
CA SER A 149 7.67 -8.40 3.72
C SER A 149 6.48 -7.65 4.30
N LEU A 150 5.74 -6.89 3.51
CA LEU A 150 4.63 -6.08 4.02
C LEU A 150 3.29 -6.80 4.00
N VAL A 151 3.00 -7.61 2.99
CA VAL A 151 1.68 -8.27 2.87
C VAL A 151 1.66 -9.59 3.61
N THR A 152 2.66 -10.46 3.41
CA THR A 152 2.68 -11.79 4.03
C THR A 152 2.98 -11.71 5.52
N ILE A 153 3.91 -10.82 5.95
CA ILE A 153 4.18 -10.57 7.37
C ILE A 153 3.25 -9.46 7.87
N SER A 154 1.95 -9.68 7.78
CA SER A 154 0.93 -8.75 8.27
C SER A 154 -0.28 -9.48 8.83
N THR A 155 -1.10 -8.76 9.58
CA THR A 155 -2.39 -9.26 10.06
C THR A 155 -3.51 -9.12 9.04
N VAL A 156 -3.18 -8.87 7.78
CA VAL A 156 -4.17 -8.70 6.70
C VAL A 156 -4.94 -9.99 6.47
N PHE A 157 -4.24 -11.11 6.34
CA PHE A 157 -4.82 -12.43 6.09
C PHE A 157 -5.01 -13.28 7.34
N TYR A 158 -4.28 -12.99 8.42
CA TYR A 158 -4.26 -13.78 9.65
C TYR A 158 -4.56 -12.92 10.87
N PRO A 159 -5.39 -13.40 11.82
CA PRO A 159 -5.59 -12.72 13.09
C PRO A 159 -4.28 -12.54 13.86
N ALA A 160 -4.13 -11.42 14.56
CA ALA A 160 -2.95 -11.14 15.37
C ALA A 160 -2.70 -12.23 16.44
N THR A 161 -3.76 -12.82 16.97
CA THR A 161 -3.69 -13.94 17.93
C THR A 161 -3.04 -15.17 17.33
N THR A 162 -3.39 -15.51 16.08
CA THR A 162 -2.78 -16.65 15.35
C THR A 162 -1.30 -16.37 15.09
N ILE A 163 -0.95 -15.17 14.64
CA ILE A 163 0.45 -14.79 14.41
C ILE A 163 1.26 -14.88 15.70
N ALA A 164 0.72 -14.36 16.82
CA ALA A 164 1.40 -14.42 18.12
C ALA A 164 1.56 -15.85 18.67
N GLN A 165 0.68 -16.76 18.31
CA GLN A 165 0.72 -18.15 18.75
C GLN A 165 1.74 -18.99 17.99
N TYR A 166 1.90 -18.77 16.68
CA TYR A 166 2.70 -19.66 15.81
C TYR A 166 4.03 -19.06 15.36
N LEU A 167 4.22 -17.74 15.47
CA LEU A 167 5.46 -17.09 15.07
C LEU A 167 6.28 -16.61 16.26
N PRO A 168 7.63 -16.57 16.13
CA PRO A 168 8.51 -16.00 17.16
C PRO A 168 8.11 -14.57 17.52
N GLY A 169 8.24 -14.21 18.80
CA GLY A 169 7.83 -12.90 19.34
C GLY A 169 8.28 -11.68 18.53
N PRO A 170 9.54 -11.59 18.07
CA PRO A 170 9.99 -10.48 17.21
C PRO A 170 9.20 -10.34 15.90
N ILE A 171 8.89 -11.47 15.23
CA ILE A 171 8.11 -11.46 13.98
C ILE A 171 6.66 -11.06 14.25
N ALA A 172 6.08 -11.55 15.35
CA ALA A 172 4.74 -11.18 15.77
C ALA A 172 4.64 -9.66 16.05
N THR A 173 5.67 -9.09 16.70
CA THR A 173 5.75 -7.64 16.93
C THR A 173 5.85 -6.86 15.63
N ILE A 174 6.72 -7.26 14.70
CA ILE A 174 6.83 -6.64 13.36
C ILE A 174 5.49 -6.70 12.63
N ALA A 175 4.78 -7.83 12.68
CA ALA A 175 3.48 -7.99 12.06
C ALA A 175 2.43 -7.03 12.64
N GLN A 176 2.43 -6.79 13.95
CA GLN A 176 1.49 -5.87 14.62
C GLN A 176 1.73 -4.41 14.23
N TYR A 177 2.99 -3.97 14.17
CA TYR A 177 3.36 -2.60 13.80
C TYR A 177 3.50 -2.38 12.29
N ASN A 178 3.25 -3.40 11.48
CA ASN A 178 3.24 -3.28 10.03
C ASN A 178 2.12 -2.30 9.60
N PRO A 179 2.42 -1.29 8.77
CA PRO A 179 1.44 -0.28 8.38
C PRO A 179 0.19 -0.87 7.70
N LEU A 180 0.32 -1.99 6.97
CA LEU A 180 -0.84 -2.67 6.38
C LEU A 180 -1.71 -3.33 7.46
N SER A 181 -1.08 -3.89 8.50
CA SER A 181 -1.80 -4.46 9.66
C SER A 181 -2.61 -3.40 10.40
N LEU A 182 -1.99 -2.26 10.66
CA LEU A 182 -2.64 -1.14 11.33
C LEU A 182 -3.84 -0.62 10.53
N ALA A 183 -3.65 -0.41 9.22
CA ALA A 183 -4.73 0.04 8.34
C ALA A 183 -5.89 -0.96 8.27
N ALA A 184 -5.59 -2.25 8.10
CA ALA A 184 -6.61 -3.30 8.10
C ALA A 184 -7.32 -3.42 9.45
N GLY A 185 -6.59 -3.29 10.56
CA GLY A 185 -7.12 -3.30 11.91
C GLY A 185 -8.11 -2.17 12.17
N VAL A 186 -7.72 -0.94 11.82
CA VAL A 186 -8.61 0.24 11.97
C VAL A 186 -9.85 0.11 11.09
N LEU A 187 -9.72 -0.33 9.84
CA LEU A 187 -10.88 -0.58 8.97
C LEU A 187 -11.81 -1.65 9.55
N ARG A 188 -11.26 -2.75 10.08
CA ARG A 188 -12.05 -3.83 10.70
C ARG A 188 -12.83 -3.33 11.89
N SER A 189 -12.16 -2.67 12.84
CA SER A 189 -12.78 -2.26 14.09
C SER A 189 -13.77 -1.12 13.90
N SER A 190 -13.42 -0.12 13.10
CA SER A 190 -14.19 1.14 13.07
C SER A 190 -15.16 1.22 11.90
N ALA A 191 -14.76 0.85 10.68
CA ALA A 191 -15.65 0.91 9.52
C ALA A 191 -16.64 -0.26 9.51
N PHE A 192 -16.16 -1.48 9.72
CA PHE A 192 -16.98 -2.69 9.66
C PHE A 192 -17.48 -3.17 11.02
N GLY A 193 -16.80 -2.85 12.12
CA GLY A 193 -17.17 -3.21 13.48
C GLY A 193 -17.98 -2.14 14.23
N GLY A 194 -18.07 -0.91 13.69
CA GLY A 194 -18.80 0.20 14.32
C GLY A 194 -18.16 0.76 15.61
N ASN A 195 -16.96 0.32 15.96
CA ASN A 195 -16.24 0.82 17.14
C ASN A 195 -15.68 2.23 16.90
N PRO A 196 -15.42 3.01 17.96
CA PRO A 196 -14.72 4.28 17.82
C PRO A 196 -13.33 4.07 17.19
N ILE A 197 -12.87 5.10 16.47
CA ILE A 197 -11.56 5.05 15.80
C ILE A 197 -10.45 5.03 16.83
N ASP A 198 -9.56 4.05 16.74
CA ASP A 198 -8.35 3.98 17.55
C ASP A 198 -7.32 5.02 17.08
N THR A 199 -7.23 6.12 17.83
CA THR A 199 -6.32 7.23 17.54
C THR A 199 -4.85 6.82 17.65
N ASN A 200 -4.51 5.88 18.55
CA ASN A 200 -3.13 5.39 18.69
C ASN A 200 -2.71 4.57 17.48
N ALA A 201 -3.60 3.72 16.96
CA ALA A 201 -3.34 2.98 15.72
C ALA A 201 -3.16 3.92 14.52
N LEU A 202 -3.97 4.99 14.42
CA LEU A 202 -3.80 6.01 13.38
C LEU A 202 -2.50 6.79 13.53
N ALA A 203 -2.12 7.21 14.73
CA ALA A 203 -0.86 7.89 14.97
C ALA A 203 0.34 7.01 14.59
N THR A 204 0.30 5.72 14.94
CA THR A 204 1.34 4.74 14.57
C THR A 204 1.37 4.52 13.06
N LEU A 205 0.21 4.47 12.40
CA LEU A 205 0.11 4.39 10.93
C LEU A 205 0.78 5.58 10.25
N LEU A 206 0.55 6.80 10.73
CA LEU A 206 1.23 8.00 10.24
C LEU A 206 2.73 7.95 10.50
N ALA A 207 3.13 7.59 11.72
CA ALA A 207 4.54 7.49 12.12
C ALA A 207 5.33 6.47 11.29
N THR A 208 4.70 5.41 10.80
CA THR A 208 5.33 4.40 9.93
C THR A 208 5.30 4.80 8.46
N SER A 209 4.22 5.45 8.00
CA SER A 209 4.01 5.75 6.57
C SER A 209 4.77 7.00 6.09
N LEU A 210 4.86 8.06 6.91
CA LEU A 210 5.54 9.31 6.53
C LEU A 210 7.04 9.13 6.28
N PRO A 211 7.81 8.40 7.11
CA PRO A 211 9.22 8.14 6.83
C PRO A 211 9.44 7.37 5.52
N LEU A 212 8.54 6.44 5.17
CA LEU A 212 8.62 5.71 3.90
C LEU A 212 8.44 6.64 2.70
N ALA A 213 7.47 7.57 2.78
CA ALA A 213 7.27 8.59 1.75
C ALA A 213 8.48 9.53 1.63
N ALA A 214 9.03 10.00 2.75
CA ALA A 214 10.18 10.89 2.78
C ALA A 214 11.43 10.21 2.22
N MET A 215 11.71 8.97 2.62
CA MET A 215 12.85 8.19 2.11
C MET A 215 12.77 8.03 0.60
N GLY A 216 11.61 7.68 0.08
CA GLY A 216 11.41 7.53 -1.37
C GLY A 216 11.54 8.85 -2.12
N ALA A 217 10.98 9.93 -1.57
CA ALA A 217 11.09 11.27 -2.16
C ALA A 217 12.55 11.73 -2.26
N VAL A 218 13.33 11.55 -1.19
CA VAL A 218 14.74 11.92 -1.15
C VAL A 218 15.56 11.09 -2.14
N ALA A 219 15.39 9.76 -2.15
CA ALA A 219 16.13 8.89 -3.05
C ALA A 219 15.82 9.20 -4.53
N TYR A 220 14.56 9.35 -4.86
CA TYR A 220 14.14 9.68 -6.23
C TYR A 220 14.63 11.08 -6.63
N TRP A 221 14.58 12.05 -5.73
CA TRP A 221 15.13 13.39 -5.97
C TRP A 221 16.64 13.37 -6.26
N ILE A 222 17.43 12.59 -5.51
CA ILE A 222 18.87 12.43 -5.71
C ILE A 222 19.14 11.87 -7.12
N ILE A 223 18.41 10.86 -7.54
CA ILE A 223 18.55 10.26 -8.89
C ILE A 223 18.22 11.29 -9.98
N LEU A 224 17.10 11.99 -9.86
CA LEU A 224 16.70 13.01 -10.83
C LEU A 224 17.73 14.16 -10.92
N ARG A 225 18.28 14.56 -9.77
CA ARG A 225 19.35 15.58 -9.73
C ARG A 225 20.62 15.08 -10.41
N THR A 226 20.97 13.82 -10.20
CA THR A 226 22.15 13.21 -10.84
C THR A 226 22.00 13.15 -12.36
N ILE A 227 20.81 12.76 -12.85
CA ILE A 227 20.50 12.76 -14.29
C ILE A 227 20.61 14.17 -14.87
N ARG A 228 20.07 15.16 -14.17
CA ARG A 228 20.11 16.56 -14.63
C ARG A 228 21.54 17.11 -14.75
N ILE A 229 22.45 16.69 -13.86
CA ILE A 229 23.84 17.18 -13.86
C ILE A 229 24.72 16.38 -14.82
N LYS A 230 24.57 15.07 -14.86
CA LYS A 230 25.47 14.14 -15.60
C LYS A 230 24.89 13.63 -16.92
N GLY A 231 23.62 13.88 -17.20
CA GLY A 231 22.91 13.38 -18.39
C GLY A 231 22.65 11.88 -18.39
N LYS A 232 23.11 11.13 -17.38
CA LYS A 232 22.92 9.68 -17.22
C LYS A 232 22.60 9.34 -15.76
N PRO A 233 21.77 8.30 -15.51
CA PRO A 233 21.51 7.79 -14.18
C PRO A 233 22.71 7.09 -13.56
#